data_0f470cefb1f66b3d5d45a15a17330cb2
#
_entry.id   0f470cefb1f66b3d5d45a15a17330cb2
#
_cell.length_a   1.000
_cell.length_b   1.000
_cell.length_c   1.000
_cell.angle_alpha   90.00
_cell.angle_beta   90.00
_cell.angle_gamma   90.00
#
_symmetry.space_group_name_H-M   'P 1'
#
loop_
_entity.id
_entity.type
_entity.pdbx_description
1 polymer ?
#
loop_
_entity_poly.entity_id
_entity_poly.type
_entity_poly.pdbx_seq_one_letter_code
_entity_poly.pdbx_strand_id
1 'polypeptide(L)'
;MFKFKQFSIAQDNTAMKVGTDGVLLGAWTNVPEPVNNILDIGTGTGLIALQMAQRTNAEQIDAVEMDDLAYEQAFENFENSDWGDRLFCYHATFVELVEELKGDQTYDFIVCNPPFYSEDFKTPDAARNTARFQSALPFEELLEGVSLLLAKTGIFSVIIPFSEEVKFIDIAGKFQMFANRITM
;
A
#
# COMPACT_ATOMS: atom_id res chain seq x y z
N MET A 1 7.62 11.91 -14.97
CA MET A 1 7.31 12.61 -13.70
C MET A 1 5.85 13.01 -13.67
N PHE A 2 5.10 12.71 -12.60
CA PHE A 2 3.72 13.13 -12.35
C PHE A 2 3.70 14.22 -11.26
N LYS A 3 2.95 15.33 -11.44
CA LYS A 3 2.97 16.47 -10.51
C LYS A 3 1.64 16.60 -9.78
N PHE A 4 1.68 16.58 -8.46
CA PHE A 4 0.64 17.03 -7.57
C PHE A 4 0.86 18.50 -7.17
N LYS A 5 -0.03 19.08 -6.37
CA LYS A 5 0.13 20.49 -5.93
C LYS A 5 1.31 20.69 -4.98
N GLN A 6 1.61 19.71 -4.14
CA GLN A 6 2.61 19.83 -3.08
C GLN A 6 3.82 18.91 -3.26
N PHE A 7 3.74 17.88 -4.13
CA PHE A 7 4.84 16.98 -4.40
C PHE A 7 4.82 16.49 -5.85
N SER A 8 5.89 15.87 -6.26
CA SER A 8 6.04 15.26 -7.58
C SER A 8 6.49 13.81 -7.44
N ILE A 9 6.09 12.96 -8.37
CA ILE A 9 6.45 11.54 -8.41
C ILE A 9 7.21 11.26 -9.71
N ALA A 10 8.45 10.86 -9.60
CA ALA A 10 9.18 10.21 -10.67
C ALA A 10 8.65 8.76 -10.82
N GLN A 11 8.51 8.30 -12.06
CA GLN A 11 7.90 7.00 -12.36
C GLN A 11 8.49 6.39 -13.63
N ASP A 12 9.71 6.75 -13.94
CA ASP A 12 10.32 6.42 -15.23
C ASP A 12 10.85 4.97 -15.20
N ASN A 13 11.23 4.49 -14.02
CA ASN A 13 11.84 3.17 -13.82
C ASN A 13 10.86 2.09 -13.34
N THR A 14 9.58 2.42 -13.10
CA THR A 14 8.61 1.46 -12.57
C THR A 14 7.69 0.91 -13.66
N ALA A 15 7.36 -0.38 -13.57
CA ALA A 15 6.37 -1.03 -14.41
C ALA A 15 4.94 -0.50 -14.14
N MET A 16 4.65 -0.16 -12.88
CA MET A 16 3.35 0.37 -12.44
C MET A 16 3.46 1.88 -12.21
N LYS A 17 2.88 2.65 -13.10
CA LYS A 17 2.85 4.12 -13.00
C LYS A 17 1.69 4.58 -12.14
N VAL A 18 1.74 5.87 -11.73
CA VAL A 18 0.63 6.54 -11.04
C VAL A 18 -0.69 6.25 -11.78
N GLY A 19 -1.59 5.58 -11.09
CA GLY A 19 -2.91 5.19 -11.59
C GLY A 19 -4.03 5.87 -10.79
N THR A 20 -5.23 5.86 -11.37
CA THR A 20 -6.43 6.43 -10.74
C THR A 20 -6.72 5.79 -9.39
N ASP A 21 -6.55 4.47 -9.28
CA ASP A 21 -6.89 3.71 -8.07
C ASP A 21 -6.04 4.13 -6.86
N GLY A 22 -4.71 4.27 -7.05
CA GLY A 22 -3.84 4.75 -5.98
C GLY A 22 -4.14 6.19 -5.56
N VAL A 23 -4.43 7.07 -6.53
CA VAL A 23 -4.82 8.46 -6.24
C VAL A 23 -6.13 8.52 -5.47
N LEU A 24 -7.13 7.74 -5.90
CA LEU A 24 -8.43 7.67 -5.24
C LEU A 24 -8.34 7.07 -3.85
N LEU A 25 -7.64 5.95 -3.67
CA LEU A 25 -7.46 5.31 -2.36
C LEU A 25 -6.79 6.28 -1.39
N GLY A 26 -5.68 6.88 -1.77
CA GLY A 26 -4.97 7.82 -0.92
C GLY A 26 -5.77 9.08 -0.59
N ALA A 27 -6.69 9.53 -1.46
CA ALA A 27 -7.58 10.67 -1.21
C ALA A 27 -8.83 10.29 -0.40
N TRP A 28 -9.39 9.10 -0.66
CA TRP A 28 -10.66 8.64 -0.08
C TRP A 28 -10.52 8.12 1.34
N THR A 29 -9.39 7.50 1.65
CA THR A 29 -9.21 6.80 2.92
C THR A 29 -9.37 7.72 4.12
N ASN A 30 -10.00 7.20 5.19
CA ASN A 30 -10.18 7.92 6.44
C ASN A 30 -9.12 7.46 7.44
N VAL A 31 -8.05 8.25 7.55
CA VAL A 31 -6.97 7.97 8.49
C VAL A 31 -7.44 8.30 9.91
N PRO A 32 -7.21 7.42 10.91
CA PRO A 32 -7.58 7.71 12.30
C PRO A 32 -6.79 8.89 12.85
N GLU A 33 -7.36 9.59 13.81
CA GLU A 33 -6.66 10.64 14.56
C GLU A 33 -6.76 10.36 16.07
N PRO A 34 -5.64 10.34 16.80
CA PRO A 34 -4.27 10.51 16.32
C PRO A 34 -3.78 9.30 15.50
N VAL A 35 -2.80 9.52 14.61
CA VAL A 35 -2.06 8.51 13.89
C VAL A 35 -0.57 8.77 14.06
N ASN A 36 0.18 7.76 14.52
CA ASN A 36 1.63 7.86 14.70
C ASN A 36 2.38 7.03 13.64
N ASN A 37 1.94 5.79 13.42
CA ASN A 37 2.60 4.85 12.52
C ASN A 37 1.66 4.43 11.37
N ILE A 38 2.14 4.58 10.14
CA ILE A 38 1.42 4.20 8.92
C ILE A 38 2.27 3.19 8.14
N LEU A 39 1.62 2.19 7.51
CA LEU A 39 2.26 1.27 6.58
C LEU A 39 1.57 1.31 5.21
N ASP A 40 2.35 1.51 4.14
CA ASP A 40 1.93 1.37 2.74
C ASP A 40 2.49 0.07 2.15
N ILE A 41 1.62 -0.91 1.88
CA ILE A 41 2.01 -2.24 1.39
C ILE A 41 2.03 -2.25 -0.14
N GLY A 42 3.17 -2.61 -0.72
CA GLY A 42 3.37 -2.60 -2.17
C GLY A 42 3.35 -1.18 -2.72
N THR A 43 4.19 -0.32 -2.17
CA THR A 43 4.12 1.14 -2.37
C THR A 43 4.36 1.59 -3.82
N GLY A 44 4.99 0.75 -4.65
CA GLY A 44 5.29 1.06 -6.05
C GLY A 44 6.16 2.31 -6.18
N THR A 45 5.59 3.40 -6.67
CA THR A 45 6.27 4.69 -6.79
C THR A 45 6.31 5.51 -5.50
N GLY A 46 5.78 5.02 -4.40
CA GLY A 46 5.63 5.78 -3.16
C GLY A 46 4.42 6.73 -3.13
N LEU A 47 3.49 6.58 -4.08
CA LEU A 47 2.36 7.50 -4.24
C LEU A 47 1.51 7.63 -2.98
N ILE A 48 1.06 6.50 -2.42
CA ILE A 48 0.11 6.50 -1.30
C ILE A 48 0.83 6.94 -0.02
N ALA A 49 2.05 6.48 0.21
CA ALA A 49 2.87 6.95 1.33
C ALA A 49 3.07 8.47 1.32
N LEU A 50 3.37 9.08 0.16
CA LEU A 50 3.46 10.53 0.00
C LEU A 50 2.11 11.26 0.22
N GLN A 51 0.99 10.67 -0.21
CA GLN A 51 -0.33 11.21 0.10
C GLN A 51 -0.62 11.15 1.61
N MET A 52 -0.21 10.09 2.30
CA MET A 52 -0.34 10.01 3.77
C MET A 52 0.55 11.02 4.45
N ALA A 53 1.79 11.20 4.02
CA ALA A 53 2.68 12.22 4.54
C ALA A 53 2.11 13.64 4.39
N GLN A 54 1.51 13.94 3.24
CA GLN A 54 0.84 15.22 3.01
C GLN A 54 -0.40 15.44 3.90
N ARG A 55 -1.15 14.36 4.21
CA ARG A 55 -2.47 14.45 4.87
C ARG A 55 -2.42 14.29 6.38
N THR A 56 -1.32 13.81 6.92
CA THR A 56 -1.20 13.46 8.35
C THR A 56 0.06 14.06 8.97
N ASN A 57 0.09 14.06 10.30
CA ASN A 57 1.27 14.35 11.09
C ASN A 57 1.86 13.07 11.70
N ALA A 58 1.68 11.92 11.05
CA ALA A 58 2.26 10.67 11.50
C ALA A 58 3.77 10.81 11.71
N GLU A 59 4.28 10.26 12.80
CA GLU A 59 5.71 10.33 13.14
C GLU A 59 6.54 9.43 12.22
N GLN A 60 5.95 8.30 11.78
CA GLN A 60 6.59 7.33 10.91
C GLN A 60 5.62 6.82 9.84
N ILE A 61 6.08 6.80 8.61
CA ILE A 61 5.37 6.23 7.48
C ILE A 61 6.31 5.24 6.81
N ASP A 62 6.04 3.98 7.03
CA ASP A 62 6.76 2.88 6.43
C ASP A 62 6.12 2.47 5.13
N ALA A 63 6.93 2.05 4.20
CA ALA A 63 6.52 1.51 2.91
C ALA A 63 7.31 0.25 2.61
N VAL A 64 6.68 -0.77 2.04
CA VAL A 64 7.36 -1.99 1.62
C VAL A 64 7.15 -2.22 0.13
N GLU A 65 8.24 -2.56 -0.58
CA GLU A 65 8.23 -2.86 -2.02
C GLU A 65 9.23 -3.97 -2.32
N MET A 66 8.79 -4.95 -3.09
CA MET A 66 9.61 -6.12 -3.43
C MET A 66 10.36 -5.99 -4.76
N ASP A 67 9.89 -5.13 -5.67
CA ASP A 67 10.52 -4.89 -6.96
C ASP A 67 11.67 -3.90 -6.82
N ASP A 68 12.87 -4.29 -7.24
CA ASP A 68 14.11 -3.50 -7.11
C ASP A 68 13.96 -2.08 -7.66
N LEU A 69 13.40 -1.96 -8.87
CA LEU A 69 13.31 -0.67 -9.55
C LEU A 69 12.21 0.22 -8.95
N ALA A 70 11.13 -0.38 -8.50
CA ALA A 70 10.05 0.35 -7.83
C ALA A 70 10.51 0.83 -6.44
N TYR A 71 11.23 -0.01 -5.69
CA TYR A 71 11.84 0.37 -4.42
C TYR A 71 12.80 1.56 -4.57
N GLU A 72 13.75 1.48 -5.52
CA GLU A 72 14.69 2.59 -5.78
C GLU A 72 13.93 3.87 -6.15
N GLN A 73 12.89 3.76 -6.95
CA GLN A 73 12.08 4.91 -7.36
C GLN A 73 11.26 5.50 -6.20
N ALA A 74 10.70 4.66 -5.32
CA ALA A 74 9.98 5.12 -4.12
C ALA A 74 10.94 5.83 -3.18
N PHE A 75 12.10 5.24 -2.92
CA PHE A 75 13.13 5.83 -2.08
C PHE A 75 13.56 7.21 -2.60
N GLU A 76 13.85 7.33 -3.91
CA GLU A 76 14.18 8.61 -4.54
C GLU A 76 13.05 9.64 -4.39
N ASN A 77 11.79 9.22 -4.56
CA ASN A 77 10.64 10.11 -4.40
C ASN A 77 10.47 10.59 -2.96
N PHE A 78 10.76 9.74 -1.97
CA PHE A 78 10.72 10.10 -0.55
C PHE A 78 11.80 11.11 -0.20
N GLU A 79 13.04 10.85 -0.59
CA GLU A 79 14.17 11.75 -0.36
C GLU A 79 13.98 13.14 -0.99
N ASN A 80 13.31 13.20 -2.15
CA ASN A 80 13.03 14.45 -2.86
C ASN A 80 11.75 15.15 -2.40
N SER A 81 11.06 14.62 -1.37
CA SER A 81 9.85 15.22 -0.80
C SER A 81 10.15 16.09 0.42
N ASP A 82 9.18 16.94 0.79
CA ASP A 82 9.26 17.75 2.03
C ASP A 82 9.12 16.89 3.31
N TRP A 83 8.91 15.57 3.18
CA TRP A 83 8.61 14.63 4.29
C TRP A 83 9.60 13.46 4.37
N GLY A 84 10.75 13.54 3.70
CA GLY A 84 11.75 12.47 3.67
C GLY A 84 12.28 12.06 5.05
N ASP A 85 12.18 12.95 6.05
CA ASP A 85 12.60 12.70 7.43
C ASP A 85 11.74 11.67 8.18
N ARG A 86 10.55 11.34 7.68
CA ARG A 86 9.60 10.39 8.30
C ARG A 86 9.03 9.33 7.35
N LEU A 87 9.56 9.24 6.15
CA LEU A 87 9.22 8.24 5.15
C LEU A 87 10.35 7.22 5.03
N PHE A 88 10.04 5.95 5.23
CA PHE A 88 11.01 4.86 5.18
C PHE A 88 10.53 3.79 4.19
N CYS A 89 11.40 3.37 3.28
CA CYS A 89 11.09 2.32 2.31
C CYS A 89 11.92 1.07 2.60
N TYR A 90 11.26 -0.07 2.73
CA TYR A 90 11.89 -1.38 2.94
C TYR A 90 11.86 -2.18 1.64
N HIS A 91 13.04 -2.64 1.21
CA HIS A 91 13.16 -3.54 0.07
C HIS A 91 12.96 -4.97 0.54
N ALA A 92 11.74 -5.45 0.55
CA ALA A 92 11.35 -6.76 1.01
C ALA A 92 9.98 -7.17 0.45
N THR A 93 9.65 -8.43 0.54
CA THR A 93 8.26 -8.87 0.43
C THR A 93 7.48 -8.47 1.68
N PHE A 94 6.16 -8.35 1.56
CA PHE A 94 5.32 -8.06 2.75
C PHE A 94 5.43 -9.18 3.80
N VAL A 95 5.54 -10.43 3.38
CA VAL A 95 5.69 -11.57 4.29
C VAL A 95 6.98 -11.48 5.10
N GLU A 96 8.11 -11.14 4.47
CA GLU A 96 9.38 -10.92 5.16
C GLU A 96 9.29 -9.78 6.17
N LEU A 97 8.66 -8.66 5.79
CA LEU A 97 8.44 -7.53 6.70
C LEU A 97 7.59 -7.96 7.92
N VAL A 98 6.52 -8.72 7.70
CA VAL A 98 5.68 -9.24 8.79
C VAL A 98 6.49 -10.12 9.74
N GLU A 99 7.31 -11.04 9.22
CA GLU A 99 8.13 -11.91 10.05
C GLU A 99 9.14 -11.14 10.91
N GLU A 100 9.66 -10.03 10.40
CA GLU A 100 10.61 -9.18 11.12
C GLU A 100 9.93 -8.33 12.20
N LEU A 101 8.74 -7.78 11.92
CA LEU A 101 8.10 -6.79 12.78
C LEU A 101 7.04 -7.34 13.73
N LYS A 102 6.51 -8.54 13.50
CA LYS A 102 5.43 -9.11 14.31
C LYS A 102 5.83 -9.23 15.79
N GLY A 103 5.01 -8.64 16.65
CA GLY A 103 5.21 -8.63 18.09
C GLY A 103 6.01 -7.43 18.61
N ASP A 104 6.76 -6.74 17.77
CA ASP A 104 7.60 -5.61 18.16
C ASP A 104 7.02 -4.26 17.69
N GLN A 105 6.34 -4.22 16.53
CA GLN A 105 5.77 -3.01 15.96
C GLN A 105 4.32 -3.19 15.54
N THR A 106 3.51 -2.13 15.70
CA THR A 106 2.15 -2.07 15.17
C THR A 106 1.89 -0.72 14.51
N TYR A 107 0.94 -0.73 13.56
CA TYR A 107 0.54 0.44 12.78
C TYR A 107 -0.89 0.86 13.12
N ASP A 108 -1.09 2.16 13.30
CA ASP A 108 -2.43 2.74 13.50
C ASP A 108 -3.24 2.74 12.21
N PHE A 109 -2.53 2.81 11.09
CA PHE A 109 -3.13 2.80 9.76
C PHE A 109 -2.28 1.97 8.79
N ILE A 110 -2.94 1.06 8.09
CA ILE A 110 -2.31 0.28 7.01
C ILE A 110 -3.11 0.55 5.72
N VAL A 111 -2.40 0.75 4.63
CA VAL A 111 -3.01 0.95 3.31
C VAL A 111 -2.37 0.03 2.28
N CYS A 112 -3.16 -0.46 1.33
CA CYS A 112 -2.68 -1.31 0.26
C CYS A 112 -3.47 -1.08 -1.03
N ASN A 113 -2.76 -0.91 -2.12
CA ASN A 113 -3.31 -0.98 -3.49
C ASN A 113 -2.69 -2.20 -4.19
N PRO A 114 -3.13 -3.42 -3.86
CA PRO A 114 -2.48 -4.63 -4.35
C PRO A 114 -2.61 -4.74 -5.87
N PRO A 115 -1.64 -5.35 -6.56
CA PRO A 115 -1.78 -5.65 -7.97
C PRO A 115 -2.91 -6.67 -8.15
N PHE A 116 -3.98 -6.27 -8.84
CA PHE A 116 -5.11 -7.15 -9.13
C PHE A 116 -4.76 -8.12 -10.24
N TYR A 117 -4.81 -9.40 -9.92
CA TYR A 117 -4.75 -10.46 -10.90
C TYR A 117 -6.12 -11.12 -10.98
N SER A 118 -6.89 -10.80 -12.01
CA SER A 118 -7.93 -11.67 -12.52
C SER A 118 -7.57 -12.04 -13.95
N GLU A 119 -7.80 -13.29 -14.33
CA GLU A 119 -7.56 -13.77 -15.71
C GLU A 119 -8.29 -12.90 -16.76
N ASP A 120 -9.33 -12.21 -16.34
CA ASP A 120 -10.16 -11.32 -17.16
C ASP A 120 -9.56 -9.93 -17.40
N PHE A 121 -8.54 -9.52 -16.66
CA PHE A 121 -7.90 -8.19 -16.76
C PHE A 121 -6.46 -8.24 -17.29
N LYS A 122 -6.25 -8.94 -18.40
CA LYS A 122 -4.96 -8.88 -19.12
C LYS A 122 -4.87 -7.57 -19.87
N THR A 123 -3.82 -6.78 -19.56
CA THR A 123 -3.51 -5.60 -20.36
C THR A 123 -2.73 -6.02 -21.61
N PRO A 124 -2.72 -5.22 -22.71
CA PRO A 124 -1.89 -5.47 -23.88
C PRO A 124 -0.37 -5.48 -23.57
N ASP A 125 0.04 -4.99 -22.40
CA ASP A 125 1.43 -4.91 -21.96
C ASP A 125 1.84 -6.18 -21.21
N ALA A 126 2.63 -7.03 -21.86
CA ALA A 126 3.10 -8.30 -21.32
C ALA A 126 4.02 -8.13 -20.11
N ALA A 127 4.86 -7.10 -20.09
CA ALA A 127 5.76 -6.82 -18.97
C ALA A 127 4.98 -6.45 -17.72
N ARG A 128 3.94 -5.63 -17.87
CA ARG A 128 3.04 -5.23 -16.79
C ARG A 128 2.24 -6.41 -16.23
N ASN A 129 1.80 -7.32 -17.09
CA ASN A 129 1.10 -8.54 -16.66
C ASN A 129 2.03 -9.47 -15.90
N THR A 130 3.29 -9.63 -16.33
CA THR A 130 4.29 -10.45 -15.66
C THR A 130 4.64 -9.87 -14.28
N ALA A 131 4.88 -8.57 -14.19
CA ALA A 131 5.14 -7.90 -12.91
C ALA A 131 3.96 -8.07 -11.93
N ARG A 132 2.72 -7.92 -12.39
CA ARG A 132 1.52 -8.16 -11.58
C ARG A 132 1.40 -9.60 -11.10
N PHE A 133 1.75 -10.57 -11.94
CA PHE A 133 1.70 -11.99 -11.59
C PHE A 133 2.74 -12.35 -10.52
N GLN A 134 3.95 -11.81 -10.65
CA GLN A 134 5.05 -12.07 -9.72
C GLN A 134 4.86 -11.36 -8.37
N SER A 135 4.19 -10.21 -8.36
CA SER A 135 3.91 -9.43 -7.15
C SER A 135 2.53 -9.73 -6.54
N ALA A 136 1.79 -10.72 -7.05
CA ALA A 136 0.47 -11.07 -6.53
C ALA A 136 0.58 -11.60 -5.10
N LEU A 137 0.15 -10.80 -4.13
CA LEU A 137 0.01 -11.17 -2.73
C LEU A 137 -1.40 -11.75 -2.53
N PRO A 138 -1.56 -13.05 -2.20
CA PRO A 138 -2.87 -13.62 -1.94
C PRO A 138 -3.61 -12.90 -0.81
N PHE A 139 -4.93 -12.75 -0.93
CA PHE A 139 -5.72 -12.06 0.11
C PHE A 139 -5.57 -12.68 1.50
N GLU A 140 -5.39 -13.98 1.57
CA GLU A 140 -5.21 -14.68 2.84
C GLU A 140 -3.88 -14.27 3.51
N GLU A 141 -2.78 -14.25 2.76
CA GLU A 141 -1.47 -13.79 3.25
C GLU A 141 -1.47 -12.30 3.57
N LEU A 142 -2.11 -11.48 2.73
CA LEU A 142 -2.25 -10.05 2.98
C LEU A 142 -3.00 -9.79 4.29
N LEU A 143 -4.17 -10.42 4.47
CA LEU A 143 -5.02 -10.18 5.62
C LEU A 143 -4.46 -10.79 6.92
N GLU A 144 -3.78 -11.93 6.84
CA GLU A 144 -3.03 -12.48 7.95
C GLU A 144 -1.93 -11.53 8.41
N GLY A 145 -1.07 -11.07 7.50
CA GLY A 145 0.00 -10.14 7.82
C GLY A 145 -0.52 -8.81 8.37
N VAL A 146 -1.57 -8.25 7.76
CA VAL A 146 -2.23 -7.04 8.27
C VAL A 146 -2.73 -7.27 9.69
N SER A 147 -3.36 -8.41 9.99
CA SER A 147 -3.88 -8.69 11.34
C SER A 147 -2.81 -8.77 12.42
N LEU A 148 -1.58 -9.13 12.04
CA LEU A 148 -0.43 -9.21 12.94
C LEU A 148 0.22 -7.84 13.20
N LEU A 149 0.15 -6.94 12.23
CA LEU A 149 0.79 -5.61 12.30
C LEU A 149 -0.20 -4.48 12.62
N LEU A 150 -1.50 -4.69 12.51
CA LEU A 150 -2.50 -3.64 12.78
C LEU A 150 -2.71 -3.46 14.28
N ALA A 151 -2.65 -2.23 14.76
CA ALA A 151 -3.00 -1.90 16.14
C ALA A 151 -4.48 -2.27 16.44
N LYS A 152 -4.83 -2.53 17.70
CA LYS A 152 -6.19 -2.95 18.11
C LYS A 152 -7.31 -2.01 17.64
N THR A 153 -7.03 -0.73 17.55
CA THR A 153 -7.95 0.30 17.05
C THR A 153 -7.56 0.82 15.68
N GLY A 154 -6.58 0.17 15.05
CA GLY A 154 -6.08 0.55 13.73
C GLY A 154 -7.09 0.32 12.62
N ILE A 155 -6.87 0.98 11.51
CA ILE A 155 -7.70 0.89 10.31
C ILE A 155 -6.86 0.35 9.15
N PHE A 156 -7.39 -0.64 8.45
CA PHE A 156 -6.85 -1.09 7.17
C PHE A 156 -7.71 -0.57 6.02
N SER A 157 -7.09 0.09 5.06
CA SER A 157 -7.75 0.58 3.84
C SER A 157 -7.17 -0.09 2.61
N VAL A 158 -8.03 -0.60 1.75
CA VAL A 158 -7.63 -1.32 0.54
C VAL A 158 -8.56 -0.99 -0.62
N ILE A 159 -8.05 -0.99 -1.83
CA ILE A 159 -8.86 -0.97 -3.05
C ILE A 159 -8.75 -2.33 -3.72
N ILE A 160 -9.88 -2.92 -4.07
CA ILE A 160 -9.98 -4.23 -4.73
C ILE A 160 -11.03 -4.19 -5.83
N PRO A 161 -10.99 -5.08 -6.83
CA PRO A 161 -12.07 -5.23 -7.79
C PRO A 161 -13.39 -5.58 -7.08
N PHE A 162 -14.49 -4.99 -7.54
CA PHE A 162 -15.83 -5.24 -6.98
C PHE A 162 -16.20 -6.74 -7.00
N SER A 163 -15.78 -7.48 -8.00
CA SER A 163 -16.00 -8.93 -8.10
C SER A 163 -15.38 -9.73 -6.97
N GLU A 164 -14.35 -9.20 -6.30
CA GLU A 164 -13.64 -9.87 -5.21
C GLU A 164 -14.15 -9.49 -3.81
N GLU A 165 -15.08 -8.54 -3.71
CA GLU A 165 -15.57 -7.99 -2.44
C GLU A 165 -16.01 -9.07 -1.44
N VAL A 166 -16.92 -9.94 -1.86
CA VAL A 166 -17.50 -10.99 -0.98
C VAL A 166 -16.39 -11.91 -0.45
N LYS A 167 -15.53 -12.38 -1.34
CA LYS A 167 -14.41 -13.25 -0.97
C LYS A 167 -13.44 -12.56 -0.02
N PHE A 168 -13.12 -11.30 -0.28
CA PHE A 168 -12.23 -10.52 0.57
C PHE A 168 -12.78 -10.33 1.99
N ILE A 169 -14.06 -9.96 2.11
CA ILE A 169 -14.74 -9.78 3.40
C ILE A 169 -14.82 -11.09 4.17
N ASP A 170 -15.12 -12.21 3.50
CA ASP A 170 -15.14 -13.53 4.13
C ASP A 170 -13.78 -13.94 4.71
N ILE A 171 -12.69 -13.65 3.98
CA ILE A 171 -11.34 -13.91 4.46
C ILE A 171 -10.99 -12.97 5.62
N ALA A 172 -11.30 -11.68 5.51
CA ALA A 172 -11.05 -10.69 6.57
C ALA A 172 -11.72 -11.09 7.90
N GLY A 173 -12.93 -11.64 7.83
CA GLY A 173 -13.65 -12.15 8.99
C GLY A 173 -12.91 -13.25 9.75
N LYS A 174 -12.12 -14.09 9.08
CA LYS A 174 -11.30 -15.14 9.73
C LYS A 174 -10.20 -14.53 10.62
N PHE A 175 -9.73 -13.33 10.27
CA PHE A 175 -8.71 -12.57 11.01
C PHE A 175 -9.32 -11.49 11.92
N GLN A 176 -10.64 -11.58 12.21
CA GLN A 176 -11.38 -10.64 13.07
C GLN A 176 -11.36 -9.19 12.58
N MET A 177 -11.20 -9.00 11.28
CA MET A 177 -11.32 -7.70 10.63
C MET A 177 -12.70 -7.55 9.98
N PHE A 178 -13.35 -6.42 10.23
CA PHE A 178 -14.72 -6.15 9.76
C PHE A 178 -14.79 -4.84 9.02
N ALA A 179 -15.43 -4.84 7.85
CA ALA A 179 -15.59 -3.64 7.05
C ALA A 179 -16.48 -2.62 7.78
N ASN A 180 -15.94 -1.41 7.97
CA ASN A 180 -16.70 -0.29 8.57
C ASN A 180 -17.17 0.72 7.51
N ARG A 181 -16.56 0.72 6.32
CA ARG A 181 -16.91 1.59 5.20
C ARG A 181 -16.56 0.92 3.87
N ILE A 182 -17.52 0.84 2.98
CA ILE A 182 -17.37 0.34 1.61
C ILE A 182 -17.87 1.43 0.65
N THR A 183 -17.14 1.65 -0.44
CA THR A 183 -17.52 2.57 -1.52
C THR A 183 -17.31 1.88 -2.85
N MET A 184 -18.31 1.95 -3.72
CA MET A 184 -18.31 1.38 -5.06
C MET A 184 -18.28 2.51 -6.10
#